data_adf8d90b22f665c2204d26227aad3aea
#
_entry.id   adf8d90b22f665c2204d26227aad3aea
#
_cell.length_a   1.000
_cell.length_b   1.000
_cell.length_c   1.000
_cell.angle_alpha   90.00
_cell.angle_beta   90.00
_cell.angle_gamma   90.00
#
_symmetry.space_group_name_H-M   'P 1'
#
loop_
_entity.id
_entity.type
_entity.pdbx_description
1 polymer ?
#
loop_
_entity_poly.entity_id
_entity_poly.type
_entity_poly.pdbx_seq_one_letter_code
_entity_poly.pdbx_strand_id
1 'polypeptide(L)'
;LAAFAAQGRDIKLAEERIEGYRNFCNKLWNASRFVLMNLDDYKGTCKLDSNAERPAAHRWILSRLNEACREVNHALEEFKFNDAAFSIYKFIWNEYCDWFIELSKPHLYGGNDREATQNILVHVLEASLRLLHPFMPFVTEEIRSKLPATSGSVMETSFPQYRENNLDPEAEKTFSTVINVITCVRNIRGEMNLNPGLNLDLLVRTE
;
A
#
# COMPACT_ATOMS: atom_id res chain seq x y z
N LEU A 1 -14.06 5.43 13.86
CA LEU A 1 -15.11 6.46 13.85
C LEU A 1 -14.94 7.42 12.66
N ALA A 2 -13.77 8.02 12.43
CA ALA A 2 -13.54 8.98 11.35
C ALA A 2 -14.00 8.45 9.97
N ALA A 3 -13.71 7.18 9.67
CA ALA A 3 -14.14 6.54 8.41
C ALA A 3 -15.68 6.43 8.22
N PHE A 4 -16.46 6.67 9.28
CA PHE A 4 -17.93 6.67 9.22
C PHE A 4 -18.54 8.05 9.30
N ALA A 5 -17.74 9.06 9.65
CA ALA A 5 -18.22 10.40 9.91
C ALA A 5 -18.47 11.15 8.58
N ALA A 6 -19.41 10.67 7.77
CA ALA A 6 -19.90 11.44 6.64
C ALA A 6 -20.65 12.68 7.15
N GLN A 7 -20.41 13.83 6.53
CA GLN A 7 -21.04 15.10 6.92
C GLN A 7 -22.56 14.99 6.93
N GLY A 8 -23.19 15.43 8.03
CA GLY A 8 -24.64 15.50 8.17
C GLY A 8 -25.36 14.16 8.34
N ARG A 9 -24.69 13.09 8.71
CA ARG A 9 -25.31 11.77 8.96
C ARG A 9 -24.93 11.23 10.33
N ASP A 10 -25.90 10.62 11.01
CA ASP A 10 -25.65 9.88 12.24
C ASP A 10 -24.81 8.63 11.99
N ILE A 11 -23.86 8.38 12.89
CA ILE A 11 -23.01 7.20 12.83
C ILE A 11 -23.75 6.03 13.50
N LYS A 12 -24.18 5.05 12.73
CA LYS A 12 -24.67 3.78 13.26
C LYS A 12 -23.46 2.85 13.52
N LEU A 13 -23.17 2.64 14.79
CA LEU A 13 -22.12 1.72 15.21
C LEU A 13 -22.63 0.28 15.09
N ALA A 14 -21.98 -0.53 14.25
CA ALA A 14 -22.24 -1.96 14.11
C ALA A 14 -20.96 -2.74 14.47
N GLU A 15 -21.10 -3.84 15.20
CA GLU A 15 -19.98 -4.66 15.65
C GLU A 15 -19.18 -5.23 14.47
N GLU A 16 -19.86 -5.67 13.40
CA GLU A 16 -19.20 -6.19 12.20
C GLU A 16 -18.25 -5.16 11.54
N ARG A 17 -18.60 -3.87 11.63
CA ARG A 17 -17.73 -2.80 11.12
C ARG A 17 -16.49 -2.61 11.98
N ILE A 18 -16.62 -2.72 13.30
CA ILE A 18 -15.47 -2.68 14.23
C ILE A 18 -14.53 -3.84 13.94
N GLU A 19 -15.08 -5.03 13.71
CA GLU A 19 -14.30 -6.21 13.34
C GLU A 19 -13.53 -6.02 12.03
N GLY A 20 -14.14 -5.41 11.01
CA GLY A 20 -13.47 -5.06 9.76
C GLY A 20 -12.23 -4.16 9.98
N TYR A 21 -12.33 -3.16 10.86
CA TYR A 21 -11.18 -2.30 11.16
C TYR A 21 -10.12 -2.99 12.03
N ARG A 22 -10.51 -3.91 12.92
CA ARG A 22 -9.56 -4.78 13.62
C ARG A 22 -8.76 -5.61 12.61
N ASN A 23 -9.41 -6.16 11.60
CA ASN A 23 -8.76 -6.92 10.54
C ASN A 23 -7.78 -6.04 9.73
N PHE A 24 -8.11 -4.77 9.50
CA PHE A 24 -7.19 -3.81 8.90
C PHE A 24 -5.94 -3.59 9.77
N CYS A 25 -6.09 -3.39 11.08
CA CYS A 25 -4.95 -3.27 11.99
C CYS A 25 -4.05 -4.50 11.92
N ASN A 26 -4.65 -5.70 11.95
CA ASN A 26 -3.92 -6.95 11.86
C ASN A 26 -3.17 -7.10 10.52
N LYS A 27 -3.82 -6.69 9.41
CA LYS A 27 -3.20 -6.73 8.08
C LYS A 27 -2.02 -5.78 7.98
N LEU A 28 -2.19 -4.53 8.44
CA LEU A 28 -1.11 -3.53 8.48
C LEU A 28 0.06 -4.02 9.35
N TRP A 29 -0.22 -4.56 10.53
CA TRP A 29 0.80 -5.10 11.43
C TRP A 29 1.58 -6.26 10.79
N ASN A 30 0.89 -7.20 10.17
CA ASN A 30 1.52 -8.33 9.49
C ASN A 30 2.35 -7.89 8.27
N ALA A 31 1.86 -6.94 7.49
CA ALA A 31 2.60 -6.33 6.40
C ALA A 31 3.89 -5.65 6.89
N SER A 32 3.80 -4.90 7.99
CA SER A 32 4.95 -4.24 8.61
C SER A 32 5.97 -5.26 9.14
N ARG A 33 5.51 -6.36 9.76
CA ARG A 33 6.40 -7.46 10.17
C ARG A 33 7.10 -8.09 8.99
N PHE A 34 6.39 -8.34 7.89
CA PHE A 34 7.00 -8.85 6.67
C PHE A 34 8.13 -7.93 6.17
N VAL A 35 7.88 -6.63 6.12
CA VAL A 35 8.90 -5.65 5.73
C VAL A 35 10.10 -5.74 6.67
N LEU A 36 9.89 -5.63 7.97
CA LEU A 36 10.98 -5.67 8.99
C LEU A 36 11.82 -6.94 8.91
N MET A 37 11.20 -8.11 8.71
CA MET A 37 11.91 -9.39 8.57
C MET A 37 12.79 -9.46 7.30
N ASN A 38 12.56 -8.60 6.33
CA ASN A 38 13.35 -8.54 5.10
C ASN A 38 14.38 -7.40 5.10
N LEU A 39 14.62 -6.75 6.25
CA LEU A 39 15.54 -5.62 6.38
C LEU A 39 16.81 -5.92 7.18
N ASP A 40 17.10 -7.18 7.54
CA ASP A 40 18.27 -7.56 8.35
C ASP A 40 19.60 -7.11 7.73
N ASP A 41 19.67 -7.09 6.39
CA ASP A 41 20.82 -6.67 5.60
C ASP A 41 20.68 -5.26 5.01
N TYR A 42 19.64 -4.52 5.40
CA TYR A 42 19.31 -3.21 4.83
C TYR A 42 20.31 -2.13 5.26
N LYS A 43 20.92 -1.48 4.27
CA LYS A 43 21.88 -0.38 4.46
C LYS A 43 21.37 0.95 3.91
N GLY A 44 20.19 0.95 3.36
CA GLY A 44 19.61 2.11 2.69
C GLY A 44 19.26 3.25 3.66
N THR A 45 19.09 4.42 3.10
CA THR A 45 18.77 5.67 3.82
C THR A 45 17.28 6.03 3.75
N CYS A 46 16.42 5.14 3.28
CA CYS A 46 15.01 5.41 2.91
C CYS A 46 14.84 6.50 1.83
N LYS A 47 15.93 6.99 1.24
CA LYS A 47 15.89 7.97 0.16
C LYS A 47 15.82 7.25 -1.17
N LEU A 48 14.85 7.64 -1.98
CA LEU A 48 14.74 7.15 -3.35
C LEU A 48 15.65 7.99 -4.25
N ASP A 49 16.53 7.33 -5.00
CA ASP A 49 17.25 7.97 -6.07
C ASP A 49 16.28 8.31 -7.20
N SER A 50 16.16 9.59 -7.56
CA SER A 50 15.26 10.07 -8.60
C SER A 50 15.67 9.62 -10.00
N ASN A 51 16.95 9.27 -10.21
CA ASN A 51 17.52 8.90 -11.51
C ASN A 51 17.66 7.38 -11.70
N ALA A 52 17.36 6.57 -10.68
CA ALA A 52 17.48 5.12 -10.81
C ALA A 52 16.41 4.56 -11.75
N GLU A 53 16.84 3.75 -12.71
CA GLU A 53 15.93 2.91 -13.48
C GLU A 53 15.30 1.88 -12.56
N ARG A 54 13.95 1.80 -12.56
CA ARG A 54 13.20 0.94 -11.64
C ARG A 54 12.34 -0.06 -12.37
N PRO A 55 12.21 -1.29 -11.83
CA PRO A 55 11.20 -2.24 -12.29
C PRO A 55 9.80 -1.60 -12.34
N ALA A 56 8.98 -2.03 -13.28
CA ALA A 56 7.64 -1.47 -13.46
C ALA A 56 6.77 -1.55 -12.19
N ALA A 57 6.92 -2.62 -11.39
CA ALA A 57 6.22 -2.76 -10.12
C ALA A 57 6.58 -1.67 -9.10
N HIS A 58 7.84 -1.27 -9.05
CA HIS A 58 8.30 -0.19 -8.18
C HIS A 58 7.75 1.17 -8.65
N ARG A 59 7.78 1.43 -9.96
CA ARG A 59 7.22 2.65 -10.55
C ARG A 59 5.72 2.75 -10.30
N TRP A 60 5.02 1.63 -10.49
CA TRP A 60 3.58 1.54 -10.23
C TRP A 60 3.22 1.90 -8.79
N ILE A 61 3.83 1.26 -7.79
CA ILE A 61 3.45 1.51 -6.39
C ILE A 61 3.79 2.94 -5.94
N LEU A 62 4.88 3.53 -6.45
CA LEU A 62 5.23 4.92 -6.17
C LEU A 62 4.23 5.90 -6.79
N SER A 63 3.78 5.65 -8.01
CA SER A 63 2.72 6.44 -8.66
C SER A 63 1.40 6.34 -7.87
N ARG A 64 1.03 5.12 -7.45
CA ARG A 64 -0.18 4.89 -6.63
C ARG A 64 -0.12 5.54 -5.25
N LEU A 65 1.05 5.50 -4.60
CA LEU A 65 1.27 6.23 -3.35
C LEU A 65 1.09 7.74 -3.54
N ASN A 66 1.65 8.27 -4.63
CA ASN A 66 1.53 9.69 -4.95
C ASN A 66 0.07 10.11 -5.19
N GLU A 67 -0.70 9.25 -5.85
CA GLU A 67 -2.15 9.46 -6.04
C GLU A 67 -2.90 9.40 -4.69
N ALA A 68 -2.55 8.44 -3.82
CA ALA A 68 -3.12 8.39 -2.47
C ALA A 68 -2.80 9.66 -1.67
N CYS A 69 -1.58 10.23 -1.81
CA CYS A 69 -1.25 11.53 -1.22
C CYS A 69 -2.19 12.62 -1.73
N ARG A 70 -2.46 12.69 -3.03
CA ARG A 70 -3.37 13.66 -3.63
C ARG A 70 -4.79 13.56 -3.06
N GLU A 71 -5.34 12.35 -3.07
CA GLU A 71 -6.70 12.08 -2.58
C GLU A 71 -6.84 12.43 -1.09
N VAL A 72 -5.88 11.99 -0.25
CA VAL A 72 -5.92 12.26 1.19
C VAL A 72 -5.78 13.75 1.48
N ASN A 73 -4.81 14.44 0.86
CA ASN A 73 -4.62 15.88 1.08
C ASN A 73 -5.86 16.68 0.67
N HIS A 74 -6.39 16.41 -0.53
CA HIS A 74 -7.60 17.08 -1.01
C HIS A 74 -8.80 16.83 -0.10
N ALA A 75 -9.03 15.61 0.35
CA ALA A 75 -10.12 15.28 1.25
C ALA A 75 -9.96 15.96 2.62
N LEU A 76 -8.73 16.07 3.14
CA LEU A 76 -8.46 16.80 4.40
C LEU A 76 -8.68 18.31 4.27
N GLU A 77 -8.29 18.92 3.15
CA GLU A 77 -8.53 20.34 2.84
C GLU A 77 -10.02 20.65 2.78
N GLU A 78 -10.83 19.72 2.27
CA GLU A 78 -12.29 19.85 2.22
C GLU A 78 -13.02 19.37 3.49
N PHE A 79 -12.28 19.02 4.56
CA PHE A 79 -12.83 18.47 5.81
C PHE A 79 -13.64 17.18 5.63
N LYS A 80 -13.39 16.41 4.56
CA LYS A 80 -14.00 15.11 4.26
C LYS A 80 -13.19 13.98 4.89
N PHE A 81 -13.18 13.89 6.21
CA PHE A 81 -12.32 12.95 6.96
C PHE A 81 -12.60 11.48 6.64
N ASN A 82 -13.86 11.14 6.34
CA ASN A 82 -14.23 9.79 5.90
C ASN A 82 -13.57 9.43 4.57
N ASP A 83 -13.53 10.35 3.61
CA ASP A 83 -12.93 10.11 2.29
C ASP A 83 -11.41 10.00 2.42
N ALA A 84 -10.78 10.86 3.21
CA ALA A 84 -9.36 10.77 3.50
C ALA A 84 -8.99 9.42 4.15
N ALA A 85 -9.73 8.99 5.18
CA ALA A 85 -9.52 7.71 5.84
C ALA A 85 -9.74 6.53 4.88
N PHE A 86 -10.73 6.60 3.99
CA PHE A 86 -11.03 5.56 3.01
C PHE A 86 -9.95 5.46 1.93
N SER A 87 -9.43 6.59 1.43
CA SER A 87 -8.38 6.61 0.40
C SER A 87 -7.11 5.95 0.90
N ILE A 88 -6.63 6.29 2.12
CA ILE A 88 -5.43 5.64 2.67
C ILE A 88 -5.68 4.17 3.04
N TYR A 89 -6.88 3.83 3.55
CA TYR A 89 -7.26 2.44 3.80
C TYR A 89 -7.19 1.61 2.51
N LYS A 90 -7.81 2.10 1.43
CA LYS A 90 -7.86 1.43 0.12
C LYS A 90 -6.46 1.20 -0.44
N PHE A 91 -5.60 2.22 -0.39
CA PHE A 91 -4.21 2.10 -0.85
C PHE A 91 -3.45 1.03 -0.07
N ILE A 92 -3.47 1.11 1.28
CA ILE A 92 -2.74 0.14 2.12
C ILE A 92 -3.27 -1.28 1.92
N TRP A 93 -4.60 -1.45 1.96
CA TRP A 93 -5.20 -2.77 1.91
C TRP A 93 -5.03 -3.43 0.54
N ASN A 94 -5.50 -2.76 -0.52
CA ASN A 94 -5.61 -3.36 -1.84
C ASN A 94 -4.31 -3.28 -2.64
N GLU A 95 -3.58 -2.16 -2.57
CA GLU A 95 -2.45 -1.93 -3.47
C GLU A 95 -1.13 -2.33 -2.82
N TYR A 96 -0.86 -1.85 -1.60
CA TYR A 96 0.37 -2.18 -0.90
C TYR A 96 0.39 -3.63 -0.40
N CYS A 97 -0.61 -4.04 0.40
CA CYS A 97 -0.62 -5.36 1.02
C CYS A 97 -0.96 -6.50 0.05
N ASP A 98 -2.00 -6.33 -0.79
CA ASP A 98 -2.48 -7.43 -1.64
C ASP A 98 -1.64 -7.64 -2.90
N TRP A 99 -1.00 -6.57 -3.39
CA TRP A 99 -0.24 -6.64 -4.63
C TRP A 99 1.24 -6.37 -4.45
N PHE A 100 1.63 -5.21 -3.93
CA PHE A 100 3.03 -4.83 -3.96
C PHE A 100 3.91 -5.73 -3.10
N ILE A 101 3.46 -6.14 -1.91
CA ILE A 101 4.19 -7.10 -1.07
C ILE A 101 4.41 -8.42 -1.82
N GLU A 102 3.40 -8.94 -2.51
CA GLU A 102 3.55 -10.18 -3.28
C GLU A 102 4.51 -10.01 -4.47
N LEU A 103 4.39 -8.90 -5.20
CA LEU A 103 5.27 -8.56 -6.32
C LEU A 103 6.73 -8.32 -5.88
N SER A 104 6.95 -7.95 -4.63
CA SER A 104 8.30 -7.74 -4.07
C SER A 104 9.04 -9.04 -3.76
N LYS A 105 8.33 -10.14 -3.48
CA LYS A 105 8.96 -11.39 -3.03
C LYS A 105 10.02 -11.96 -3.99
N PRO A 106 9.78 -12.05 -5.31
CA PRO A 106 10.80 -12.52 -6.23
C PRO A 106 12.09 -11.68 -6.19
N HIS A 107 11.98 -10.37 -6.05
CA HIS A 107 13.12 -9.45 -5.97
C HIS A 107 13.86 -9.56 -4.64
N LEU A 108 13.13 -9.82 -3.54
CA LEU A 108 13.73 -9.99 -2.21
C LEU A 108 14.50 -11.33 -2.07
N TYR A 109 14.02 -12.40 -2.71
CA TYR A 109 14.54 -13.75 -2.48
C TYR A 109 15.41 -14.30 -3.61
N GLY A 110 15.51 -13.65 -4.75
CA GLY A 110 16.26 -14.21 -5.88
C GLY A 110 16.78 -13.20 -6.89
N GLY A 111 16.56 -11.91 -6.70
CA GLY A 111 16.90 -10.89 -7.69
C GLY A 111 18.08 -10.00 -7.31
N ASN A 112 18.67 -9.36 -8.33
CA ASN A 112 19.72 -8.35 -8.17
C ASN A 112 19.20 -7.02 -7.58
N ASP A 113 17.86 -6.88 -7.41
CA ASP A 113 17.20 -5.63 -7.04
C ASP A 113 16.76 -5.62 -5.57
N ARG A 114 17.34 -6.49 -4.71
CA ARG A 114 16.93 -6.63 -3.31
C ARG A 114 16.99 -5.30 -2.54
N GLU A 115 18.11 -4.59 -2.60
CA GLU A 115 18.26 -3.32 -1.89
C GLU A 115 17.29 -2.25 -2.41
N ALA A 116 17.12 -2.15 -3.74
CA ALA A 116 16.14 -1.24 -4.34
C ALA A 116 14.71 -1.58 -3.87
N THR A 117 14.36 -2.86 -3.81
CA THR A 117 13.05 -3.33 -3.35
C THR A 117 12.84 -3.03 -1.87
N GLN A 118 13.84 -3.24 -1.01
CA GLN A 118 13.80 -2.88 0.40
C GLN A 118 13.57 -1.38 0.58
N ASN A 119 14.28 -0.53 -0.18
CA ASN A 119 14.10 0.92 -0.16
C ASN A 119 12.66 1.32 -0.50
N ILE A 120 12.06 0.73 -1.54
CA ILE A 120 10.67 1.03 -1.92
C ILE A 120 9.69 0.55 -0.85
N LEU A 121 9.86 -0.69 -0.33
CA LEU A 121 9.00 -1.22 0.72
C LEU A 121 8.97 -0.32 1.96
N VAL A 122 10.15 0.11 2.43
CA VAL A 122 10.27 1.00 3.59
C VAL A 122 9.68 2.37 3.29
N HIS A 123 10.02 2.95 2.12
CA HIS A 123 9.54 4.28 1.74
C HIS A 123 8.01 4.33 1.65
N VAL A 124 7.40 3.35 0.96
CA VAL A 124 5.94 3.31 0.79
C VAL A 124 5.24 3.05 2.12
N LEU A 125 5.77 2.15 2.95
CA LEU A 125 5.22 1.89 4.29
C LEU A 125 5.30 3.15 5.15
N GLU A 126 6.46 3.78 5.25
CA GLU A 126 6.68 4.97 6.08
C GLU A 126 5.77 6.14 5.68
N ALA A 127 5.65 6.42 4.37
CA ALA A 127 4.74 7.45 3.88
C ALA A 127 3.27 7.11 4.17
N SER A 128 2.88 5.84 4.00
CA SER A 128 1.53 5.36 4.32
C SER A 128 1.20 5.51 5.80
N LEU A 129 2.17 5.24 6.69
CA LEU A 129 2.00 5.44 8.14
C LEU A 129 1.77 6.91 8.48
N ARG A 130 2.47 7.85 7.82
CA ARG A 130 2.23 9.29 8.01
C ARG A 130 0.85 9.72 7.53
N LEU A 131 0.39 9.24 6.37
CA LEU A 131 -0.96 9.51 5.85
C LEU A 131 -2.05 8.96 6.75
N LEU A 132 -1.81 7.79 7.35
CA LEU A 132 -2.76 7.11 8.25
C LEU A 132 -2.75 7.67 9.68
N HIS A 133 -1.67 8.33 10.09
CA HIS A 133 -1.45 8.76 11.48
C HIS A 133 -2.58 9.62 12.08
N PRO A 134 -3.21 10.57 11.35
CA PRO A 134 -4.33 11.33 11.89
C PRO A 134 -5.52 10.48 12.34
N PHE A 135 -5.67 9.27 11.79
CA PHE A 135 -6.77 8.34 12.07
C PHE A 135 -6.40 7.24 13.08
N MET A 136 -5.13 6.83 13.08
CA MET A 136 -4.64 5.70 13.86
C MET A 136 -3.25 5.99 14.48
N PRO A 137 -3.14 6.99 15.38
CA PRO A 137 -1.85 7.50 15.83
C PRO A 137 -0.99 6.47 16.55
N PHE A 138 -1.56 5.61 17.38
CA PHE A 138 -0.78 4.69 18.22
C PHE A 138 -0.09 3.58 17.40
N VAL A 139 -0.83 2.90 16.53
CA VAL A 139 -0.27 1.80 15.73
C VAL A 139 0.73 2.30 14.69
N THR A 140 0.49 3.48 14.10
CA THR A 140 1.39 4.06 13.12
C THR A 140 2.70 4.54 13.74
N GLU A 141 2.64 5.13 14.94
CA GLU A 141 3.83 5.50 15.72
C GLU A 141 4.65 4.26 16.10
N GLU A 142 3.98 3.21 16.64
CA GLU A 142 4.64 1.97 17.04
C GLU A 142 5.34 1.28 15.88
N ILE A 143 4.70 1.20 14.72
CA ILE A 143 5.32 0.58 13.54
C ILE A 143 6.49 1.43 13.04
N ARG A 144 6.31 2.76 12.91
CA ARG A 144 7.33 3.64 12.39
C ARG A 144 8.59 3.66 13.27
N SER A 145 8.43 3.61 14.59
CA SER A 145 9.57 3.57 15.52
C SER A 145 10.49 2.37 15.33
N LYS A 146 10.02 1.32 14.65
CA LYS A 146 10.80 0.10 14.36
C LYS A 146 11.41 0.11 12.95
N LEU A 147 11.02 1.06 12.10
CA LEU A 147 11.59 1.17 10.76
C LEU A 147 13.02 1.75 10.84
N PRO A 148 13.95 1.22 10.03
CA PRO A 148 15.30 1.77 9.97
C PRO A 148 15.30 3.17 9.37
N ALA A 149 16.29 3.97 9.74
CA ALA A 149 16.48 5.34 9.25
C ALA A 149 15.32 6.31 9.56
N THR A 150 14.47 5.99 10.53
CA THR A 150 13.46 6.90 11.07
C THR A 150 13.92 7.41 12.44
N SER A 151 13.66 8.69 12.72
CA SER A 151 13.95 9.32 14.02
C SER A 151 12.78 10.21 14.42
N GLY A 152 12.60 10.42 15.72
CA GLY A 152 11.53 11.24 16.25
C GLY A 152 10.12 10.67 16.03
N SER A 153 9.12 11.41 16.46
CA SER A 153 7.72 11.04 16.29
C SER A 153 7.23 11.26 14.84
N VAL A 154 6.22 10.52 14.43
CA VAL A 154 5.48 10.79 13.18
C VAL A 154 5.01 12.24 13.14
N MET A 155 4.57 12.78 14.27
CA MET A 155 4.05 14.16 14.39
C MET A 155 5.08 15.25 14.09
N GLU A 156 6.37 14.93 14.19
CA GLU A 156 7.48 15.86 13.91
C GLU A 156 7.91 15.84 12.43
N THR A 157 7.32 14.96 11.63
CA THR A 157 7.65 14.82 10.22
C THR A 157 6.65 15.54 9.31
N SER A 158 7.14 16.00 8.15
CA SER A 158 6.25 16.64 7.16
C SER A 158 5.21 15.66 6.62
N PHE A 159 3.97 16.10 6.51
CA PHE A 159 2.90 15.28 5.93
C PHE A 159 3.18 15.01 4.43
N PRO A 160 2.96 13.77 3.93
CA PRO A 160 3.27 13.43 2.54
C PRO A 160 2.47 14.30 1.57
N GLN A 161 3.14 14.81 0.54
CA GLN A 161 2.55 15.69 -0.45
C GLN A 161 2.56 15.06 -1.84
N TYR A 162 1.52 15.34 -2.61
CA TYR A 162 1.46 15.01 -4.02
C TYR A 162 2.52 15.77 -4.82
N ARG A 163 3.10 15.11 -5.83
CA ARG A 163 4.04 15.70 -6.78
C ARG A 163 3.72 15.20 -8.19
N GLU A 164 3.39 16.11 -9.09
CA GLU A 164 3.01 15.77 -10.46
C GLU A 164 4.04 14.91 -11.20
N ASN A 165 5.32 15.19 -11.00
CA ASN A 165 6.42 14.44 -11.62
C ASN A 165 6.57 12.99 -11.10
N ASN A 166 5.83 12.59 -10.09
CA ASN A 166 5.86 11.22 -9.54
C ASN A 166 4.74 10.33 -10.09
N LEU A 167 3.93 10.82 -11.03
CA LEU A 167 2.96 9.99 -11.74
C LEU A 167 3.63 9.18 -12.84
N ASP A 168 3.23 7.92 -12.97
CA ASP A 168 3.65 7.02 -14.06
C ASP A 168 2.43 6.31 -14.65
N PRO A 169 1.70 6.98 -15.57
CA PRO A 169 0.50 6.43 -16.19
C PRO A 169 0.76 5.14 -16.99
N GLU A 170 1.96 4.96 -17.52
CA GLU A 170 2.35 3.76 -18.26
C GLU A 170 2.44 2.54 -17.31
N ALA A 171 3.13 2.70 -16.18
CA ALA A 171 3.21 1.66 -15.17
C ALA A 171 1.82 1.35 -14.59
N GLU A 172 0.98 2.36 -14.34
CA GLU A 172 -0.38 2.16 -13.85
C GLU A 172 -1.25 1.39 -14.85
N LYS A 173 -1.21 1.72 -16.13
CA LYS A 173 -1.93 1.00 -17.17
C LYS A 173 -1.49 -0.46 -17.28
N THR A 174 -0.18 -0.69 -17.26
CA THR A 174 0.41 -2.03 -17.31
C THR A 174 -0.07 -2.88 -16.14
N PHE A 175 0.05 -2.38 -14.91
CA PHE A 175 -0.36 -3.14 -13.73
C PHE A 175 -1.87 -3.28 -13.58
N SER A 176 -2.65 -2.31 -14.01
CA SER A 176 -4.12 -2.45 -14.08
C SER A 176 -4.50 -3.65 -14.96
N THR A 177 -3.87 -3.80 -16.11
CA THR A 177 -4.11 -4.94 -17.00
C THR A 177 -3.70 -6.27 -16.34
N VAL A 178 -2.51 -6.34 -15.75
CA VAL A 178 -2.01 -7.56 -15.06
C VAL A 178 -2.93 -7.94 -13.91
N ILE A 179 -3.30 -6.98 -13.06
CA ILE A 179 -4.19 -7.18 -11.91
C ILE A 179 -5.56 -7.69 -12.38
N ASN A 180 -6.12 -7.11 -13.44
CA ASN A 180 -7.41 -7.54 -13.99
C ASN A 180 -7.33 -8.98 -14.49
N VAL A 181 -6.30 -9.36 -15.25
CA VAL A 181 -6.13 -10.75 -15.72
C VAL A 181 -6.02 -11.73 -14.55
N ILE A 182 -5.18 -11.43 -13.55
CA ILE A 182 -5.02 -12.30 -12.39
C ILE A 182 -6.33 -12.41 -11.61
N THR A 183 -7.07 -11.31 -11.47
CA THR A 183 -8.35 -11.28 -10.75
C THR A 183 -9.40 -12.11 -11.49
N CYS A 184 -9.50 -12.00 -12.82
CA CYS A 184 -10.39 -12.84 -13.65
C CYS A 184 -10.07 -14.33 -13.48
N VAL A 185 -8.77 -14.69 -13.53
CA VAL A 185 -8.34 -16.09 -13.33
C VAL A 185 -8.71 -16.59 -11.94
N ARG A 186 -8.47 -15.79 -10.90
CA ARG A 186 -8.82 -16.14 -9.51
C ARG A 186 -10.33 -16.35 -9.35
N ASN A 187 -11.14 -15.48 -9.95
CA ASN A 187 -12.59 -15.59 -9.91
C ASN A 187 -13.08 -16.88 -10.60
N ILE A 188 -12.61 -17.17 -11.82
CA ILE A 188 -12.94 -18.41 -12.55
C ILE A 188 -12.54 -19.63 -11.70
N ARG A 189 -11.34 -19.65 -11.11
CA ARG A 189 -10.91 -20.76 -10.25
C ARG A 189 -11.79 -20.91 -9.02
N GLY A 190 -12.22 -19.82 -8.41
CA GLY A 190 -13.13 -19.81 -7.26
C GLY A 190 -14.52 -20.34 -7.62
N GLU A 191 -15.11 -19.85 -8.71
CA GLU A 191 -16.43 -20.26 -9.19
C GLU A 191 -16.46 -21.75 -9.59
N MET A 192 -15.38 -22.24 -10.17
CA MET A 192 -15.24 -23.66 -10.57
C MET A 192 -14.73 -24.57 -9.46
N ASN A 193 -14.50 -24.04 -8.23
CA ASN A 193 -13.93 -24.78 -7.09
C ASN A 193 -12.62 -25.52 -7.44
N LEU A 194 -11.77 -24.93 -8.27
CA LEU A 194 -10.50 -25.53 -8.67
C LEU A 194 -9.46 -25.42 -7.55
N ASN A 195 -8.74 -26.53 -7.31
CA ASN A 195 -7.67 -26.52 -6.31
C ASN A 195 -6.62 -25.43 -6.65
N PRO A 196 -6.24 -24.55 -5.71
CA PRO A 196 -5.24 -23.52 -5.94
C PRO A 196 -3.87 -24.03 -6.43
N GLY A 197 -3.49 -25.25 -6.06
CA GLY A 197 -2.24 -25.90 -6.49
C GLY A 197 -2.29 -26.57 -7.88
N LEU A 198 -3.45 -26.59 -8.54
CA LEU A 198 -3.56 -27.19 -9.86
C LEU A 198 -2.96 -26.26 -10.92
N ASN A 199 -2.02 -26.78 -11.71
CA ASN A 199 -1.52 -26.08 -12.89
C ASN A 199 -2.54 -26.16 -14.02
N LEU A 200 -2.84 -25.03 -14.62
CA LEU A 200 -3.80 -24.89 -15.72
C LEU A 200 -3.18 -24.06 -16.83
N ASP A 201 -3.49 -24.42 -18.07
CA ASP A 201 -3.14 -23.60 -19.23
C ASP A 201 -4.09 -22.39 -19.30
N LEU A 202 -3.50 -21.19 -19.44
CA LEU A 202 -4.23 -19.95 -19.58
C LEU A 202 -4.16 -19.46 -21.03
N LEU A 203 -5.30 -19.37 -21.69
CA LEU A 203 -5.41 -18.73 -23.00
C LEU A 203 -5.97 -17.31 -22.83
N VAL A 204 -5.15 -16.31 -23.12
CA VAL A 204 -5.57 -14.91 -23.11
C VAL A 204 -5.79 -14.45 -24.54
N ARG A 205 -7.01 -14.05 -24.87
CA ARG A 205 -7.30 -13.41 -26.15
C ARG A 205 -7.20 -11.89 -25.98
N THR A 206 -6.29 -11.28 -26.68
CA THR A 206 -6.19 -9.82 -26.81
C THR A 206 -6.85 -9.40 -28.13
N GLU A 207 -7.74 -8.40 -28.08
CA GLU A 207 -8.32 -7.74 -29.27
C GLU A 207 -7.39 -6.62 -29.73
#